data_7449eee8e41d1bbc6bb656409e2c28e2
#
_entry.id   7449eee8e41d1bbc6bb656409e2c28e2
#
_cell.length_a   1.000
_cell.length_b   1.000
_cell.length_c   1.000
_cell.angle_alpha   90.00
_cell.angle_beta   90.00
_cell.angle_gamma   90.00
#
_symmetry.space_group_name_H-M   'P 1'
#
loop_
_entity.id
_entity.type
_entity.pdbx_description
1 polymer ?
#
loop_
_entity_poly.entity_id
_entity_poly.type
_entity_poly.pdbx_seq_one_letter_code
_entity_poly.pdbx_strand_id
1 'polypeptide(L)'
;MTFANADFAKADGANSDGADAVGTSLWKAVNASPPAAVPLEGRVSTDVLIVGAGIAGLSLGLHLGERHTDTVILEAENDANAATSASAGIIAPQLVRTTPDGVLQSLGAATGARVLRLVAEAGNYTFGLIERLDIECGARQAGFLNPVAGQQGARAHSQLVTQWRAFRDDLRLIEGAEEVRALCGCRGYTAAIVDPSGGSLDPVAYSRGLAQAAKASGVSLHYDSRVLSLTRADDRWVARTQSGVVTARRVVLCANGGNALLHPALARTILPLLVCEVATQPLPAPMRERILPQGHALTDSSTNVFSIRFDTAGRLITACPGRHKLDRQQLEQLINQRLVAMIPDYRGTPLEYIWQGTAWLNSSLLPRAVLVEDGLMAVQACNGRGIAMNTVVGRELSRWMVAPGDGPPLVPLESPKRVTGFVFARYLPELMMGGAAIAKRTLERLGWRG
;
A
#
# COMPACT_ATOMS: atom_id res chain seq x y z
N MET A 1 13.58 24.76 -16.81
CA MET A 1 12.61 24.28 -15.78
C MET A 1 11.49 23.39 -16.35
N THR A 2 11.61 22.77 -17.52
CA THR A 2 10.46 22.22 -18.25
C THR A 2 10.50 20.68 -18.48
N PHE A 3 11.55 19.98 -18.09
CA PHE A 3 11.66 18.52 -18.34
C PHE A 3 11.27 17.63 -17.16
N ALA A 4 11.18 18.14 -15.94
CA ALA A 4 10.84 17.34 -14.74
C ALA A 4 9.32 17.13 -14.56
N ASN A 5 8.48 18.05 -15.06
CA ASN A 5 7.03 17.98 -14.87
C ASN A 5 6.31 17.00 -15.81
N ALA A 6 6.89 16.69 -16.98
CA ALA A 6 6.25 15.80 -17.95
C ALA A 6 6.33 14.31 -17.55
N ASP A 7 7.36 13.91 -16.79
CA ASP A 7 7.56 12.51 -16.39
C ASP A 7 6.65 12.07 -15.23
N PHE A 8 6.23 12.99 -14.37
CA PHE A 8 5.32 12.67 -13.25
C PHE A 8 3.85 12.67 -13.67
N ALA A 9 3.45 13.57 -14.57
CA ALA A 9 2.08 13.60 -15.11
C ALA A 9 1.75 12.34 -15.93
N LYS A 10 2.77 11.68 -16.52
CA LYS A 10 2.60 10.41 -17.23
C LYS A 10 2.52 9.17 -16.31
N ALA A 11 2.97 9.26 -15.06
CA ALA A 11 2.88 8.16 -14.11
C ALA A 11 1.48 8.04 -13.45
N ASP A 12 0.77 9.16 -13.34
CA ASP A 12 -0.62 9.21 -12.83
C ASP A 12 -1.67 9.27 -13.96
N GLY A 13 -1.26 9.55 -15.20
CA GLY A 13 -2.11 9.56 -16.39
C GLY A 13 -2.08 8.21 -17.11
N ALA A 14 -3.24 7.59 -17.31
CA ALA A 14 -3.42 6.43 -18.15
C ALA A 14 -2.67 6.59 -19.48
N ASN A 15 -1.74 5.68 -19.75
CA ASN A 15 -1.18 5.54 -21.09
C ASN A 15 -2.31 5.07 -22.02
N SER A 16 -2.71 5.89 -22.97
CA SER A 16 -3.85 5.68 -23.86
C SER A 16 -3.69 4.50 -24.84
N ASP A 17 -2.56 3.79 -24.85
CA ASP A 17 -2.26 2.77 -25.84
C ASP A 17 -2.60 1.32 -25.40
N GLY A 18 -3.26 1.14 -24.25
CA GLY A 18 -3.77 -0.15 -23.76
C GLY A 18 -5.14 -0.02 -23.09
N ALA A 19 -5.92 0.97 -23.48
CA ALA A 19 -7.13 1.44 -22.79
C ALA A 19 -8.29 0.42 -22.75
N ASP A 20 -8.33 -0.56 -23.63
CA ASP A 20 -9.50 -1.44 -23.75
C ASP A 20 -9.61 -2.55 -22.69
N ALA A 21 -8.52 -2.88 -21.97
CA ALA A 21 -8.53 -3.94 -20.96
C ALA A 21 -8.72 -3.42 -19.52
N VAL A 22 -8.35 -2.18 -19.23
CA VAL A 22 -8.33 -1.62 -17.88
C VAL A 22 -9.52 -0.70 -17.65
N GLY A 23 -10.30 -0.99 -16.61
CA GLY A 23 -11.50 -0.26 -16.25
C GLY A 23 -11.42 0.39 -14.86
N THR A 24 -12.58 0.77 -14.36
CA THR A 24 -12.77 1.23 -12.99
C THR A 24 -12.35 0.12 -12.01
N SER A 25 -11.69 0.47 -10.90
CA SER A 25 -11.35 -0.52 -9.89
C SER A 25 -12.60 -1.16 -9.30
N LEU A 26 -12.48 -2.45 -8.90
CA LEU A 26 -13.54 -3.16 -8.17
C LEU A 26 -14.13 -2.28 -7.06
N TRP A 27 -13.27 -1.66 -6.27
CA TRP A 27 -13.68 -0.88 -5.09
C TRP A 27 -14.53 0.33 -5.42
N LYS A 28 -14.23 1.02 -6.54
CA LYS A 28 -15.05 2.13 -7.01
C LYS A 28 -16.37 1.66 -7.62
N ALA A 29 -16.37 0.47 -8.20
CA ALA A 29 -17.57 -0.09 -8.82
C ALA A 29 -18.59 -0.63 -7.81
N VAL A 30 -18.12 -1.22 -6.70
CA VAL A 30 -19.00 -1.83 -5.69
C VAL A 30 -19.43 -0.87 -4.57
N ASN A 31 -18.73 0.22 -4.39
CA ASN A 31 -19.10 1.25 -3.43
C ASN A 31 -20.03 2.29 -4.05
N ALA A 32 -20.95 2.83 -3.25
CA ALA A 32 -21.78 3.95 -3.66
C ALA A 32 -20.93 5.14 -4.14
N SER A 33 -21.50 6.04 -4.93
CA SER A 33 -20.82 7.27 -5.32
C SER A 33 -20.38 8.06 -4.07
N PRO A 34 -19.22 8.72 -4.11
CA PRO A 34 -18.78 9.54 -2.99
C PRO A 34 -19.77 10.70 -2.76
N PRO A 35 -19.85 11.22 -1.54
CA PRO A 35 -20.56 12.46 -1.28
C PRO A 35 -20.05 13.59 -2.18
N ALA A 36 -20.90 14.58 -2.43
CA ALA A 36 -20.47 15.77 -3.15
C ALA A 36 -19.22 16.38 -2.50
N ALA A 37 -18.23 16.68 -3.32
CA ALA A 37 -17.03 17.35 -2.86
C ALA A 37 -17.35 18.77 -2.36
N VAL A 38 -16.64 19.17 -1.31
CA VAL A 38 -16.68 20.56 -0.81
C VAL A 38 -15.27 21.12 -1.00
N PRO A 39 -15.02 21.84 -2.10
CA PRO A 39 -13.71 22.45 -2.33
C PRO A 39 -13.37 23.50 -1.27
N LEU A 40 -12.07 23.75 -1.09
CA LEU A 40 -11.62 24.86 -0.27
C LEU A 40 -11.92 26.19 -0.98
N GLU A 41 -12.61 27.07 -0.29
CA GLU A 41 -12.85 28.44 -0.73
C GLU A 41 -12.27 29.45 0.24
N GLY A 42 -11.84 30.61 -0.29
CA GLY A 42 -11.37 31.71 0.54
C GLY A 42 -10.00 31.47 1.21
N ARG A 43 -9.86 31.96 2.44
CA ARG A 43 -8.59 31.90 3.19
C ARG A 43 -8.81 31.23 4.53
N VAL A 44 -7.99 30.22 4.83
CA VAL A 44 -8.03 29.46 6.09
C VAL A 44 -6.63 29.48 6.72
N SER A 45 -6.58 29.60 8.04
CA SER A 45 -5.35 29.43 8.83
C SER A 45 -5.50 28.21 9.72
N THR A 46 -4.44 27.41 9.85
CA THR A 46 -4.46 26.17 10.65
C THR A 46 -3.09 25.91 11.29
N ASP A 47 -3.02 25.01 12.25
CA ASP A 47 -1.75 24.56 12.82
C ASP A 47 -1.06 23.55 11.89
N VAL A 48 -1.83 22.61 11.33
CA VAL A 48 -1.31 21.55 10.46
C VAL A 48 -2.11 21.48 9.18
N LEU A 49 -1.43 21.60 8.04
CA LEU A 49 -1.97 21.27 6.73
C LEU A 49 -1.47 19.89 6.30
N ILE A 50 -2.38 19.02 5.91
CA ILE A 50 -2.08 17.72 5.28
C ILE A 50 -2.46 17.81 3.80
N VAL A 51 -1.56 17.42 2.91
CA VAL A 51 -1.83 17.37 1.47
C VAL A 51 -1.92 15.91 1.03
N GLY A 52 -3.12 15.51 0.64
CA GLY A 52 -3.51 14.16 0.24
C GLY A 52 -4.38 13.45 1.29
N ALA A 53 -5.59 13.07 0.90
CA ALA A 53 -6.55 12.30 1.70
C ALA A 53 -6.49 10.79 1.40
N GLY A 54 -5.31 10.25 1.11
CA GLY A 54 -5.06 8.81 1.18
C GLY A 54 -5.00 8.32 2.64
N ILE A 55 -4.84 7.01 2.85
CA ILE A 55 -4.83 6.40 4.19
C ILE A 55 -3.84 7.09 5.14
N ALA A 56 -2.64 7.48 4.67
CA ALA A 56 -1.66 8.16 5.52
C ALA A 56 -2.16 9.52 6.02
N GLY A 57 -2.68 10.36 5.11
CA GLY A 57 -3.16 11.70 5.44
C GLY A 57 -4.42 11.66 6.31
N LEU A 58 -5.36 10.76 6.01
CA LEU A 58 -6.57 10.59 6.79
C LEU A 58 -6.29 10.04 8.19
N SER A 59 -5.41 9.05 8.31
CA SER A 59 -5.01 8.53 9.62
C SER A 59 -4.28 9.60 10.45
N LEU A 60 -3.37 10.35 9.83
CA LEU A 60 -2.69 11.45 10.51
C LEU A 60 -3.69 12.52 10.97
N GLY A 61 -4.60 12.94 10.08
CA GLY A 61 -5.62 13.94 10.39
C GLY A 61 -6.55 13.50 11.52
N LEU A 62 -7.07 12.27 11.46
CA LEU A 62 -7.88 11.68 12.53
C LEU A 62 -7.19 11.80 13.89
N HIS A 63 -5.94 11.33 13.99
CA HIS A 63 -5.22 11.32 15.26
C HIS A 63 -4.76 12.70 15.73
N LEU A 64 -4.59 13.67 14.82
CA LEU A 64 -4.39 15.07 15.18
C LEU A 64 -5.69 15.70 15.72
N GLY A 65 -6.83 15.44 15.06
CA GLY A 65 -8.14 15.87 15.53
C GLY A 65 -8.50 15.32 16.91
N GLU A 66 -8.27 14.01 17.15
CA GLU A 66 -8.43 13.38 18.47
C GLU A 66 -7.55 14.03 19.55
N ARG A 67 -6.49 14.75 19.16
CA ARG A 67 -5.60 15.54 20.04
C ARG A 67 -5.90 17.03 20.01
N HIS A 68 -7.05 17.41 19.48
CA HIS A 68 -7.51 18.80 19.40
C HIS A 68 -6.52 19.74 18.68
N THR A 69 -5.79 19.21 17.69
CA THR A 69 -4.91 20.01 16.84
C THR A 69 -5.70 20.53 15.64
N ASP A 70 -5.72 21.84 15.45
CA ASP A 70 -6.36 22.45 14.29
C ASP A 70 -5.71 21.97 13.00
N THR A 71 -6.49 21.24 12.18
CA THR A 71 -5.98 20.49 11.04
C THR A 71 -6.88 20.65 9.81
N VAL A 72 -6.25 20.96 8.69
CA VAL A 72 -6.88 20.98 7.36
C VAL A 72 -6.27 19.89 6.50
N ILE A 73 -7.11 19.12 5.79
CA ILE A 73 -6.69 18.16 4.76
C ILE A 73 -7.17 18.66 3.41
N LEU A 74 -6.27 18.73 2.43
CA LEU A 74 -6.58 19.04 1.02
C LEU A 74 -6.35 17.82 0.15
N GLU A 75 -7.37 17.42 -0.60
CA GLU A 75 -7.31 16.34 -1.58
C GLU A 75 -7.59 16.87 -2.99
N ALA A 76 -6.81 16.40 -3.94
CA ALA A 76 -6.89 16.86 -5.32
C ALA A 76 -8.11 16.37 -6.08
N GLU A 77 -8.62 15.20 -5.70
CA GLU A 77 -9.73 14.50 -6.32
C GLU A 77 -10.96 14.51 -5.40
N ASN A 78 -12.07 13.95 -5.89
CA ASN A 78 -13.33 13.92 -5.15
C ASN A 78 -13.51 12.67 -4.27
N ASP A 79 -12.59 11.71 -4.30
CA ASP A 79 -12.67 10.44 -3.56
C ASP A 79 -11.30 9.79 -3.40
N ALA A 80 -11.28 8.64 -2.74
CA ALA A 80 -10.11 7.76 -2.68
C ALA A 80 -9.64 7.37 -4.07
N ASN A 81 -8.45 7.78 -4.41
CA ASN A 81 -7.84 7.58 -5.72
C ASN A 81 -6.43 6.99 -5.61
N ALA A 82 -5.72 6.95 -6.73
CA ALA A 82 -4.34 6.53 -6.84
C ALA A 82 -4.08 5.19 -6.12
N ALA A 83 -3.11 5.13 -5.22
CA ALA A 83 -2.70 3.89 -4.57
C ALA A 83 -3.79 3.25 -3.69
N THR A 84 -4.70 4.03 -3.10
CA THR A 84 -5.77 3.51 -2.25
C THR A 84 -6.77 2.69 -3.06
N SER A 85 -7.34 3.26 -4.11
CA SER A 85 -8.33 2.56 -4.96
C SER A 85 -7.72 1.49 -5.86
N ALA A 86 -6.41 1.52 -6.07
CA ALA A 86 -5.69 0.52 -6.86
C ALA A 86 -5.19 -0.68 -6.05
N SER A 87 -5.28 -0.65 -4.73
CA SER A 87 -4.80 -1.70 -3.84
C SER A 87 -5.62 -3.00 -3.99
N ALA A 88 -4.97 -4.16 -3.79
CA ALA A 88 -5.66 -5.45 -3.63
C ALA A 88 -6.48 -5.54 -2.34
N GLY A 89 -6.33 -4.60 -1.41
CA GLY A 89 -7.01 -4.62 -0.11
C GLY A 89 -6.48 -5.69 0.86
N ILE A 90 -5.23 -6.10 0.69
CA ILE A 90 -4.55 -7.06 1.59
C ILE A 90 -3.85 -6.30 2.71
N ILE A 91 -4.06 -6.70 3.95
CA ILE A 91 -3.28 -6.29 5.11
C ILE A 91 -2.19 -7.33 5.34
N ALA A 92 -0.96 -6.98 4.96
CA ALA A 92 0.23 -7.81 5.09
C ALA A 92 1.25 -7.07 5.96
N PRO A 93 1.22 -7.23 7.30
CA PRO A 93 2.11 -6.51 8.22
C PRO A 93 3.49 -7.14 8.26
N GLN A 94 4.20 -7.09 7.14
CA GLN A 94 5.50 -7.71 6.94
C GLN A 94 6.49 -6.76 6.27
N LEU A 95 7.76 -7.05 6.48
CA LEU A 95 8.86 -6.38 5.77
C LEU A 95 8.88 -6.82 4.28
N VAL A 96 9.26 -5.89 3.40
CA VAL A 96 9.42 -6.14 1.98
C VAL A 96 10.91 -6.34 1.67
N ARG A 97 11.30 -7.52 1.20
CA ARG A 97 12.67 -7.85 0.76
C ARG A 97 13.79 -7.58 1.79
N THR A 98 13.45 -7.58 3.07
CA THR A 98 14.39 -7.49 4.17
C THR A 98 13.91 -8.32 5.35
N THR A 99 14.75 -8.51 6.35
CA THR A 99 14.46 -9.27 7.57
C THR A 99 14.62 -8.37 8.80
N PRO A 100 14.13 -8.76 9.99
CA PRO A 100 14.37 -8.00 11.21
C PRO A 100 15.84 -7.71 11.45
N ASP A 101 16.74 -8.69 11.29
CA ASP A 101 18.19 -8.49 11.42
C ASP A 101 18.72 -7.50 10.37
N GLY A 102 18.24 -7.58 9.12
CA GLY A 102 18.58 -6.62 8.07
C GLY A 102 18.15 -5.19 8.40
N VAL A 103 16.98 -5.02 9.02
CA VAL A 103 16.53 -3.70 9.52
C VAL A 103 17.41 -3.18 10.63
N LEU A 104 17.74 -4.02 11.63
CA LEU A 104 18.66 -3.66 12.72
C LEU A 104 20.05 -3.28 12.19
N GLN A 105 20.55 -4.03 11.22
CA GLN A 105 21.85 -3.76 10.60
C GLN A 105 21.85 -2.43 9.81
N SER A 106 20.78 -2.15 9.06
CA SER A 106 20.72 -0.97 8.18
C SER A 106 20.42 0.34 8.92
N LEU A 107 19.59 0.29 9.98
CA LEU A 107 19.14 1.47 10.73
C LEU A 107 19.82 1.62 12.11
N GLY A 108 20.63 0.65 12.51
CA GLY A 108 21.15 0.53 13.88
C GLY A 108 20.10 0.02 14.87
N ALA A 109 20.57 -0.50 16.01
CA ALA A 109 19.71 -1.21 16.97
C ALA A 109 18.51 -0.38 17.46
N ALA A 110 18.72 0.88 17.85
CA ALA A 110 17.66 1.71 18.42
C ALA A 110 16.58 2.08 17.40
N THR A 111 16.97 2.56 16.22
CA THR A 111 16.02 2.95 15.16
C THR A 111 15.37 1.73 14.54
N GLY A 112 16.16 0.67 14.27
CA GLY A 112 15.64 -0.58 13.73
C GLY A 112 14.60 -1.22 14.65
N ALA A 113 14.83 -1.26 15.95
CA ALA A 113 13.85 -1.79 16.91
C ALA A 113 12.55 -0.99 16.94
N ARG A 114 12.59 0.34 16.78
CA ARG A 114 11.36 1.16 16.66
C ARG A 114 10.58 0.80 15.41
N VAL A 115 11.24 0.70 14.25
CA VAL A 115 10.60 0.31 12.99
C VAL A 115 9.99 -1.09 13.08
N LEU A 116 10.70 -2.05 13.69
CA LEU A 116 10.19 -3.42 13.84
C LEU A 116 8.94 -3.49 14.74
N ARG A 117 8.90 -2.69 15.82
CA ARG A 117 7.70 -2.56 16.65
C ARG A 117 6.53 -1.95 15.86
N LEU A 118 6.78 -0.91 15.07
CA LEU A 118 5.78 -0.29 14.20
C LEU A 118 5.19 -1.31 13.22
N VAL A 119 6.03 -2.12 12.59
CA VAL A 119 5.59 -3.17 11.65
C VAL A 119 4.81 -4.27 12.39
N ALA A 120 5.30 -4.71 13.55
CA ALA A 120 4.68 -5.77 14.34
C ALA A 120 3.25 -5.44 14.78
N GLU A 121 2.96 -4.19 15.12
CA GLU A 121 1.64 -3.75 15.59
C GLU A 121 0.69 -3.33 14.47
N ALA A 122 1.19 -3.06 13.24
CA ALA A 122 0.45 -2.39 12.18
C ALA A 122 -0.87 -3.08 11.80
N GLY A 123 -0.89 -4.40 11.72
CA GLY A 123 -2.08 -5.17 11.40
C GLY A 123 -3.15 -5.07 12.48
N ASN A 124 -2.80 -5.47 13.70
CA ASN A 124 -3.71 -5.43 14.85
C ASN A 124 -4.24 -4.01 15.11
N TYR A 125 -3.36 -3.01 15.00
CA TYR A 125 -3.79 -1.62 15.16
C TYR A 125 -4.82 -1.23 14.11
N THR A 126 -4.61 -1.61 12.84
CA THR A 126 -5.54 -1.26 11.76
C THR A 126 -6.93 -1.89 11.98
N PHE A 127 -6.99 -3.17 12.33
CA PHE A 127 -8.26 -3.84 12.63
C PHE A 127 -8.93 -3.28 13.89
N GLY A 128 -8.17 -3.03 14.96
CA GLY A 128 -8.70 -2.39 16.16
C GLY A 128 -9.20 -0.97 15.91
N LEU A 129 -8.59 -0.23 14.99
CA LEU A 129 -9.07 1.10 14.57
C LEU A 129 -10.40 1.00 13.81
N ILE A 130 -10.53 0.01 12.91
CA ILE A 130 -11.76 -0.28 12.17
C ILE A 130 -12.90 -0.60 13.14
N GLU A 131 -12.66 -1.47 14.10
CA GLU A 131 -13.63 -1.85 15.13
C GLU A 131 -14.00 -0.65 16.01
N ARG A 132 -13.02 0.09 16.52
CA ARG A 132 -13.23 1.26 17.38
C ARG A 132 -14.08 2.35 16.72
N LEU A 133 -13.91 2.53 15.40
CA LEU A 133 -14.59 3.57 14.62
C LEU A 133 -15.82 3.06 13.89
N ASP A 134 -16.18 1.78 14.06
CA ASP A 134 -17.29 1.12 13.36
C ASP A 134 -17.27 1.33 11.84
N ILE A 135 -16.09 1.11 11.22
CA ILE A 135 -15.91 1.32 9.79
C ILE A 135 -16.40 0.10 9.01
N GLU A 136 -17.49 0.25 8.28
CA GLU A 136 -18.03 -0.78 7.40
C GLU A 136 -17.20 -0.90 6.10
N CYS A 137 -16.12 -1.67 6.13
CA CYS A 137 -15.24 -1.87 4.98
C CYS A 137 -15.01 -3.35 4.63
N GLY A 138 -15.91 -4.25 5.06
CA GLY A 138 -15.77 -5.67 4.82
C GLY A 138 -14.46 -6.24 5.39
N ALA A 139 -13.95 -5.66 6.46
CA ALA A 139 -12.69 -6.03 7.07
C ALA A 139 -12.75 -7.46 7.63
N ARG A 140 -11.70 -8.25 7.36
CA ARG A 140 -11.58 -9.62 7.82
C ARG A 140 -10.17 -9.90 8.31
N GLN A 141 -9.99 -9.96 9.62
CA GLN A 141 -8.73 -10.34 10.26
C GLN A 141 -8.64 -11.89 10.37
N ALA A 142 -8.61 -12.55 9.21
CA ALA A 142 -8.50 -14.00 9.14
C ALA A 142 -7.04 -14.48 9.08
N GLY A 143 -6.08 -13.58 9.10
CA GLY A 143 -4.66 -13.85 8.95
C GLY A 143 -4.15 -13.64 7.52
N PHE A 144 -2.83 -13.51 7.44
CA PHE A 144 -2.08 -13.40 6.20
C PHE A 144 -1.15 -14.60 6.05
N LEU A 145 -1.16 -15.22 4.88
CA LEU A 145 -0.28 -16.33 4.53
C LEU A 145 0.86 -15.85 3.64
N ASN A 146 2.08 -16.19 4.04
CA ASN A 146 3.27 -15.98 3.20
C ASN A 146 3.92 -17.34 2.92
N PRO A 147 3.50 -18.06 1.84
CA PRO A 147 4.03 -19.36 1.51
C PRO A 147 5.33 -19.26 0.69
N VAL A 148 6.14 -20.32 0.79
CA VAL A 148 7.38 -20.51 0.03
C VAL A 148 7.51 -21.93 -0.48
N ALA A 149 8.29 -22.08 -1.56
CA ALA A 149 8.63 -23.37 -2.15
C ALA A 149 10.05 -23.81 -1.77
N GLY A 150 10.24 -25.12 -1.69
CA GLY A 150 11.55 -25.76 -1.49
C GLY A 150 12.14 -25.62 -0.08
N GLN A 151 13.13 -26.43 0.21
CA GLN A 151 13.77 -26.50 1.54
C GLN A 151 14.48 -25.18 1.93
N GLN A 152 15.09 -24.51 0.96
CA GLN A 152 15.76 -23.23 1.21
C GLN A 152 14.76 -22.16 1.66
N GLY A 153 13.60 -22.08 1.01
CA GLY A 153 12.52 -21.18 1.39
C GLY A 153 11.98 -21.50 2.78
N ALA A 154 11.75 -22.77 3.10
CA ALA A 154 11.31 -23.20 4.42
C ALA A 154 12.31 -22.80 5.53
N ARG A 155 13.61 -23.03 5.31
CA ARG A 155 14.67 -22.61 6.25
C ARG A 155 14.70 -21.09 6.44
N ALA A 156 14.57 -20.31 5.36
CA ALA A 156 14.52 -18.86 5.43
C ALA A 156 13.31 -18.38 6.25
N HIS A 157 12.15 -19.02 6.09
CA HIS A 157 10.96 -18.71 6.87
C HIS A 157 11.11 -19.07 8.36
N SER A 158 11.73 -20.20 8.67
CA SER A 158 12.05 -20.58 10.06
C SER A 158 12.97 -19.54 10.73
N GLN A 159 13.99 -19.10 10.03
CA GLN A 159 14.87 -18.02 10.52
C GLN A 159 14.13 -16.71 10.70
N LEU A 160 13.25 -16.35 9.74
CA LEU A 160 12.47 -15.12 9.80
C LEU A 160 11.52 -15.11 11.02
N VAL A 161 10.81 -16.20 11.29
CA VAL A 161 9.98 -16.32 12.50
C VAL A 161 10.82 -16.20 13.76
N THR A 162 12.02 -16.80 13.79
CA THR A 162 12.93 -16.69 14.94
C THR A 162 13.39 -15.23 15.18
N GLN A 163 13.73 -14.49 14.13
CA GLN A 163 14.13 -13.09 14.25
C GLN A 163 12.97 -12.19 14.74
N TRP A 164 11.73 -12.50 14.38
CA TRP A 164 10.56 -11.75 14.83
C TRP A 164 10.24 -11.94 16.31
N ARG A 165 10.66 -13.03 16.96
CA ARG A 165 10.33 -13.34 18.38
C ARG A 165 10.72 -12.23 19.36
N ALA A 166 11.71 -11.40 19.02
CA ALA A 166 12.10 -10.25 19.86
C ALA A 166 11.08 -9.09 19.83
N PHE A 167 10.13 -9.13 18.88
CA PHE A 167 9.16 -8.06 18.64
C PHE A 167 7.71 -8.53 18.72
N ARG A 168 7.47 -9.79 18.39
CA ARG A 168 6.16 -10.48 18.44
C ARG A 168 6.38 -11.99 18.40
N ASP A 169 5.50 -12.76 19.03
CA ASP A 169 5.61 -14.22 19.19
C ASP A 169 4.42 -14.99 18.57
N ASP A 170 3.49 -14.30 17.92
CA ASP A 170 2.25 -14.86 17.38
C ASP A 170 2.40 -15.38 15.94
N LEU A 171 3.54 -15.20 15.28
CA LEU A 171 3.82 -15.77 13.96
C LEU A 171 3.96 -17.28 14.05
N ARG A 172 3.28 -18.00 13.16
CA ARG A 172 3.35 -19.47 13.11
C ARG A 172 4.00 -19.91 11.81
N LEU A 173 4.99 -20.78 11.92
CA LEU A 173 5.55 -21.52 10.79
C LEU A 173 4.74 -22.79 10.59
N ILE A 174 4.23 -23.01 9.39
CA ILE A 174 3.62 -24.26 8.95
C ILE A 174 4.59 -24.89 7.97
N GLU A 175 4.98 -26.14 8.23
CA GLU A 175 5.87 -26.93 7.38
C GLU A 175 5.10 -28.15 6.86
N GLY A 176 5.39 -28.55 5.62
CA GLY A 176 4.70 -29.62 4.93
C GLY A 176 3.83 -29.12 3.78
N ALA A 177 3.94 -29.78 2.62
CA ALA A 177 3.21 -29.35 1.43
C ALA A 177 1.69 -29.55 1.57
N GLU A 178 1.26 -30.61 2.25
CA GLU A 178 -0.16 -30.89 2.45
C GLU A 178 -0.77 -29.95 3.48
N GLU A 179 -0.04 -29.62 4.55
CA GLU A 179 -0.46 -28.67 5.58
C GLU A 179 -0.64 -27.26 5.00
N VAL A 180 0.31 -26.81 4.18
CA VAL A 180 0.19 -25.50 3.49
C VAL A 180 -0.95 -25.54 2.49
N ARG A 181 -1.12 -26.63 1.74
CA ARG A 181 -2.22 -26.79 0.81
C ARG A 181 -3.58 -26.77 1.50
N ALA A 182 -3.71 -27.41 2.65
CA ALA A 182 -4.94 -27.38 3.44
C ALA A 182 -5.34 -25.96 3.88
N LEU A 183 -4.36 -25.07 4.10
CA LEU A 183 -4.60 -23.67 4.47
C LEU A 183 -4.98 -22.77 3.27
N CYS A 184 -4.38 -23.00 2.11
CA CYS A 184 -4.53 -22.05 1.00
C CYS A 184 -5.21 -22.64 -0.26
N GLY A 185 -5.32 -23.96 -0.37
CA GLY A 185 -5.81 -24.62 -1.59
C GLY A 185 -4.79 -24.59 -2.74
N CYS A 186 -3.58 -24.05 -2.52
CA CYS A 186 -2.55 -23.90 -3.56
C CYS A 186 -1.55 -25.07 -3.49
N ARG A 187 -0.93 -25.35 -4.64
CA ARG A 187 0.17 -26.34 -4.75
C ARG A 187 1.52 -25.68 -4.96
N GLY A 188 2.59 -26.45 -4.77
CA GLY A 188 3.97 -26.00 -5.05
C GLY A 188 4.65 -25.32 -3.88
N TYR A 189 4.00 -25.17 -2.75
CA TYR A 189 4.58 -24.63 -1.51
C TYR A 189 4.94 -25.75 -0.54
N THR A 190 6.00 -25.54 0.24
CA THR A 190 6.52 -26.51 1.23
C THR A 190 6.50 -25.97 2.65
N ALA A 191 6.38 -24.68 2.82
CA ALA A 191 6.19 -24.02 4.11
C ALA A 191 5.42 -22.70 3.94
N ALA A 192 4.82 -22.19 5.02
CA ALA A 192 4.19 -20.89 5.06
C ALA A 192 4.34 -20.26 6.43
N ILE A 193 4.52 -18.94 6.48
CA ILE A 193 4.28 -18.16 7.69
C ILE A 193 2.80 -17.78 7.71
N VAL A 194 2.15 -18.01 8.84
CA VAL A 194 0.82 -17.50 9.16
C VAL A 194 0.98 -16.33 10.10
N ASP A 195 0.55 -15.16 9.65
CA ASP A 195 0.52 -13.93 10.45
C ASP A 195 -0.93 -13.62 10.85
N PRO A 196 -1.34 -13.85 12.11
CA PRO A 196 -2.72 -13.66 12.55
C PRO A 196 -3.15 -12.20 12.57
N SER A 197 -2.21 -11.25 12.58
CA SER A 197 -2.51 -9.81 12.56
C SER A 197 -2.87 -9.29 11.16
N GLY A 198 -2.68 -10.12 10.12
CA GLY A 198 -3.03 -9.77 8.76
C GLY A 198 -4.46 -10.12 8.35
N GLY A 199 -4.80 -9.83 7.10
CA GLY A 199 -6.12 -10.10 6.56
C GLY A 199 -6.46 -9.25 5.35
N SER A 200 -7.71 -8.85 5.22
CA SER A 200 -8.18 -8.10 4.06
C SER A 200 -9.32 -7.13 4.38
N LEU A 201 -9.52 -6.13 3.53
CA LEU A 201 -10.59 -5.15 3.60
C LEU A 201 -10.88 -4.53 2.22
N ASP A 202 -11.95 -3.76 2.11
CA ASP A 202 -12.17 -2.82 1.02
C ASP A 202 -11.44 -1.50 1.30
N PRO A 203 -10.39 -1.16 0.52
CA PRO A 203 -9.57 0.02 0.81
C PRO A 203 -10.28 1.35 0.55
N VAL A 204 -11.27 1.40 -0.34
CA VAL A 204 -12.05 2.61 -0.60
C VAL A 204 -13.04 2.85 0.54
N ALA A 205 -13.78 1.83 0.96
CA ALA A 205 -14.67 1.92 2.10
C ALA A 205 -13.91 2.27 3.38
N TYR A 206 -12.75 1.66 3.61
CA TYR A 206 -11.86 2.00 4.74
C TYR A 206 -11.42 3.46 4.72
N SER A 207 -10.96 3.95 3.57
CA SER A 207 -10.54 5.35 3.40
C SER A 207 -11.69 6.32 3.68
N ARG A 208 -12.89 6.02 3.20
CA ARG A 208 -14.09 6.83 3.46
C ARG A 208 -14.49 6.83 4.94
N GLY A 209 -14.39 5.69 5.61
CA GLY A 209 -14.62 5.60 7.06
C GLY A 209 -13.61 6.43 7.85
N LEU A 210 -12.32 6.38 7.49
CA LEU A 210 -11.31 7.27 8.06
C LEU A 210 -11.61 8.75 7.82
N ALA A 211 -12.09 9.11 6.63
CA ALA A 211 -12.45 10.49 6.30
C ALA A 211 -13.63 10.98 7.15
N GLN A 212 -14.65 10.14 7.36
CA GLN A 212 -15.76 10.45 8.25
C GLN A 212 -15.31 10.63 9.69
N ALA A 213 -14.48 9.72 10.21
CA ALA A 213 -13.94 9.80 11.55
C ALA A 213 -13.04 11.03 11.75
N ALA A 214 -12.21 11.39 10.77
CA ALA A 214 -11.39 12.61 10.81
C ALA A 214 -12.27 13.87 10.88
N LYS A 215 -13.33 13.96 10.08
CA LYS A 215 -14.30 15.06 10.16
C LYS A 215 -15.00 15.10 11.53
N ALA A 216 -15.41 13.96 12.04
CA ALA A 216 -16.04 13.87 13.36
C ALA A 216 -15.12 14.31 14.51
N SER A 217 -13.79 14.17 14.34
CA SER A 217 -12.78 14.66 15.28
C SER A 217 -12.42 16.15 15.11
N GLY A 218 -13.14 16.89 14.25
CA GLY A 218 -12.96 18.33 14.04
C GLY A 218 -12.00 18.72 12.92
N VAL A 219 -11.53 17.78 12.11
CA VAL A 219 -10.65 18.05 10.96
C VAL A 219 -11.45 18.63 9.79
N SER A 220 -10.97 19.72 9.20
CA SER A 220 -11.51 20.27 7.97
C SER A 220 -10.94 19.52 6.76
N LEU A 221 -11.80 18.80 6.03
CA LEU A 221 -11.39 18.01 4.86
C LEU A 221 -12.06 18.57 3.60
N HIS A 222 -11.23 18.97 2.64
CA HIS A 222 -11.65 19.53 1.36
C HIS A 222 -11.16 18.65 0.20
N TYR A 223 -12.11 18.08 -0.52
CA TYR A 223 -11.90 17.40 -1.81
C TYR A 223 -11.90 18.41 -2.96
N ASP A 224 -11.55 17.98 -4.16
CA ASP A 224 -11.40 18.85 -5.36
C ASP A 224 -10.56 20.12 -5.07
N SER A 225 -9.57 19.99 -4.20
CA SER A 225 -8.75 21.06 -3.66
C SER A 225 -7.27 20.84 -3.93
N ARG A 226 -6.94 20.59 -5.20
CA ARG A 226 -5.54 20.36 -5.62
C ARG A 226 -4.65 21.53 -5.23
N VAL A 227 -3.59 21.24 -4.48
CA VAL A 227 -2.56 22.23 -4.16
C VAL A 227 -1.72 22.49 -5.41
N LEU A 228 -1.77 23.74 -5.90
CA LEU A 228 -1.08 24.20 -7.11
C LEU A 228 0.31 24.75 -6.79
N SER A 229 0.48 25.33 -5.60
CA SER A 229 1.77 25.81 -5.11
C SER A 229 1.85 25.74 -3.61
N LEU A 230 3.06 25.50 -3.10
CA LEU A 230 3.41 25.52 -1.69
C LEU A 230 4.65 26.38 -1.52
N THR A 231 4.54 27.45 -0.76
CA THR A 231 5.62 28.41 -0.52
C THR A 231 5.73 28.76 0.94
N ARG A 232 6.91 29.12 1.40
CA ARG A 232 7.10 29.66 2.75
C ARG A 232 6.97 31.18 2.72
N ALA A 233 6.21 31.72 3.65
CA ALA A 233 6.09 33.15 3.91
C ALA A 233 6.28 33.38 5.40
N ASP A 234 7.36 34.06 5.75
CA ASP A 234 7.81 34.26 7.13
C ASP A 234 8.00 32.90 7.87
N ASP A 235 7.30 32.68 8.95
CA ASP A 235 7.32 31.46 9.77
C ASP A 235 6.24 30.43 9.38
N ARG A 236 5.48 30.68 8.30
CA ARG A 236 4.34 29.85 7.88
C ARG A 236 4.47 29.35 6.45
N TRP A 237 3.78 28.26 6.19
CA TRP A 237 3.58 27.70 4.85
C TRP A 237 2.28 28.20 4.25
N VAL A 238 2.30 28.55 2.98
CA VAL A 238 1.14 29.00 2.21
C VAL A 238 0.90 28.04 1.06
N ALA A 239 -0.20 27.30 1.12
CA ALA A 239 -0.68 26.42 0.06
C ALA A 239 -1.82 27.10 -0.70
N ARG A 240 -1.74 27.11 -2.04
CA ARG A 240 -2.77 27.69 -2.92
C ARG A 240 -3.45 26.58 -3.71
N THR A 241 -4.77 26.60 -3.73
CA THR A 241 -5.62 25.81 -4.63
C THR A 241 -6.18 26.73 -5.72
N GLN A 242 -7.12 26.24 -6.52
CA GLN A 242 -7.80 27.06 -7.53
C GLN A 242 -8.66 28.17 -6.90
N SER A 243 -9.36 27.88 -5.79
CA SER A 243 -10.36 28.75 -5.18
C SER A 243 -10.06 29.15 -3.74
N GLY A 244 -8.99 28.59 -3.15
CA GLY A 244 -8.66 28.85 -1.74
C GLY A 244 -7.17 28.92 -1.44
N VAL A 245 -6.87 29.40 -0.23
CA VAL A 245 -5.51 29.51 0.31
C VAL A 245 -5.51 29.02 1.75
N VAL A 246 -4.59 28.10 2.09
CA VAL A 246 -4.34 27.69 3.47
C VAL A 246 -2.99 28.23 3.92
N THR A 247 -2.97 28.85 5.09
CA THR A 247 -1.75 29.22 5.80
C THR A 247 -1.57 28.34 7.02
N ALA A 248 -0.45 27.60 7.11
CA ALA A 248 -0.20 26.61 8.14
C ALA A 248 1.16 26.78 8.82
N ARG A 249 1.28 26.41 10.08
CA ARG A 249 2.57 26.32 10.78
C ARG A 249 3.40 25.13 10.29
N ARG A 250 2.73 24.01 10.06
CA ARG A 250 3.35 22.74 9.63
C ARG A 250 2.58 22.16 8.45
N VAL A 251 3.30 21.55 7.54
CA VAL A 251 2.71 20.84 6.38
C VAL A 251 3.23 19.42 6.32
N VAL A 252 2.31 18.47 6.11
CA VAL A 252 2.64 17.07 5.89
C VAL A 252 2.13 16.65 4.51
N LEU A 253 3.07 16.29 3.63
CA LEU A 253 2.77 15.84 2.27
C LEU A 253 2.53 14.33 2.27
N CYS A 254 1.32 13.91 1.94
CA CYS A 254 0.84 12.53 1.92
C CYS A 254 0.41 12.07 0.51
N ALA A 255 0.80 12.78 -0.55
CA ALA A 255 0.41 12.52 -1.94
C ALA A 255 1.36 11.58 -2.69
N ASN A 256 2.19 10.76 -2.00
CA ASN A 256 3.15 9.84 -2.62
C ASN A 256 4.01 10.52 -3.71
N GLY A 257 3.94 10.04 -4.97
CA GLY A 257 4.64 10.64 -6.11
C GLY A 257 4.29 12.09 -6.37
N GLY A 258 3.07 12.50 -6.09
CA GLY A 258 2.60 13.88 -6.21
C GLY A 258 3.34 14.87 -5.30
N ASN A 259 3.94 14.41 -4.21
CA ASN A 259 4.76 15.26 -3.33
C ASN A 259 5.91 15.95 -4.07
N ALA A 260 6.45 15.32 -5.12
CA ALA A 260 7.54 15.86 -5.93
C ALA A 260 7.14 17.10 -6.76
N LEU A 261 5.85 17.29 -7.02
CA LEU A 261 5.30 18.45 -7.72
C LEU A 261 5.26 19.68 -6.80
N LEU A 262 5.20 19.46 -5.49
CA LEU A 262 5.06 20.50 -4.49
C LEU A 262 6.41 20.96 -3.92
N HIS A 263 7.43 20.08 -3.92
CA HIS A 263 8.76 20.46 -3.43
C HIS A 263 9.90 19.74 -4.18
N PRO A 264 10.89 20.48 -4.73
CA PRO A 264 11.93 19.91 -5.60
C PRO A 264 12.88 18.94 -4.88
N ALA A 265 13.05 19.04 -3.55
CA ALA A 265 13.86 18.10 -2.78
C ALA A 265 13.27 16.67 -2.77
N LEU A 266 11.96 16.53 -2.99
CA LEU A 266 11.28 15.25 -3.04
C LEU A 266 11.33 14.60 -4.43
N ALA A 267 11.78 15.34 -5.45
CA ALA A 267 11.94 14.79 -6.79
C ALA A 267 12.96 13.64 -6.80
N ARG A 268 12.58 12.51 -7.41
CA ARG A 268 13.43 11.31 -7.55
C ARG A 268 13.80 10.63 -6.23
N THR A 269 13.01 10.79 -5.17
CA THR A 269 13.24 10.13 -3.86
C THR A 269 12.50 8.81 -3.71
N ILE A 270 11.52 8.54 -4.57
CA ILE A 270 10.73 7.31 -4.64
C ILE A 270 10.59 6.83 -6.08
N LEU A 271 10.40 5.53 -6.25
CA LEU A 271 10.27 4.85 -7.53
C LEU A 271 8.83 4.41 -7.76
N PRO A 272 8.26 4.61 -8.95
CA PRO A 272 6.97 4.06 -9.32
C PRO A 272 7.08 2.56 -9.57
N LEU A 273 6.11 1.79 -9.11
CA LEU A 273 5.86 0.41 -9.48
C LEU A 273 4.42 0.31 -9.98
N LEU A 274 4.25 0.09 -11.27
CA LEU A 274 2.94 -0.16 -11.82
C LEU A 274 2.43 -1.52 -11.36
N VAL A 275 1.26 -1.54 -10.76
CA VAL A 275 0.56 -2.74 -10.31
C VAL A 275 -0.74 -2.91 -11.08
N CYS A 276 -1.08 -4.15 -11.38
CA CYS A 276 -2.34 -4.50 -12.00
C CYS A 276 -2.99 -5.58 -11.12
N GLU A 277 -4.25 -5.36 -10.81
CA GLU A 277 -5.06 -6.29 -10.05
C GLU A 277 -6.26 -6.71 -10.90
N VAL A 278 -6.73 -7.92 -10.68
CA VAL A 278 -7.92 -8.46 -11.33
C VAL A 278 -8.83 -9.11 -10.30
N ALA A 279 -10.13 -9.07 -10.57
CA ALA A 279 -11.12 -9.81 -9.81
C ALA A 279 -11.95 -10.68 -10.76
N THR A 280 -12.12 -11.94 -10.41
CA THR A 280 -13.03 -12.86 -11.13
C THR A 280 -14.49 -12.49 -10.87
N GLN A 281 -15.42 -13.05 -11.63
CA GLN A 281 -16.77 -13.20 -11.14
C GLN A 281 -16.78 -13.99 -9.81
N PRO A 282 -17.84 -13.88 -8.98
CA PRO A 282 -17.95 -14.65 -7.75
C PRO A 282 -17.76 -16.16 -8.01
N LEU A 283 -16.85 -16.79 -7.28
CA LEU A 283 -16.63 -18.22 -7.42
C LEU A 283 -17.79 -19.02 -6.78
N PRO A 284 -18.14 -20.19 -7.33
CA PRO A 284 -19.08 -21.11 -6.71
C PRO A 284 -18.65 -21.51 -5.30
N ALA A 285 -19.62 -21.73 -4.39
CA ALA A 285 -19.33 -22.10 -3.00
C ALA A 285 -18.37 -23.28 -2.85
N PRO A 286 -18.49 -24.40 -3.62
CA PRO A 286 -17.55 -25.52 -3.51
C PRO A 286 -16.10 -25.18 -3.84
N MET A 287 -15.85 -24.20 -4.71
CA MET A 287 -14.49 -23.71 -4.95
C MET A 287 -13.99 -22.84 -3.77
N ARG A 288 -14.83 -21.96 -3.25
CA ARG A 288 -14.47 -21.07 -2.13
C ARG A 288 -14.16 -21.83 -0.84
N GLU A 289 -14.83 -22.96 -0.61
CA GLU A 289 -14.58 -23.85 0.53
C GLU A 289 -13.22 -24.54 0.47
N ARG A 290 -12.60 -24.64 -0.72
CA ARG A 290 -11.28 -25.27 -0.93
C ARG A 290 -10.15 -24.27 -1.18
N ILE A 291 -10.49 -23.06 -1.56
CA ILE A 291 -9.52 -21.97 -1.81
C ILE A 291 -9.58 -21.02 -0.64
N LEU A 292 -8.48 -20.88 0.10
CA LEU A 292 -8.42 -20.04 1.31
C LEU A 292 -9.59 -20.33 2.29
N PRO A 293 -9.80 -21.59 2.71
CA PRO A 293 -11.00 -21.99 3.43
C PRO A 293 -11.26 -21.25 4.74
N GLN A 294 -10.21 -20.72 5.36
CA GLN A 294 -10.31 -19.90 6.56
C GLN A 294 -10.41 -18.41 6.26
N GLY A 295 -10.37 -18.01 4.97
CA GLY A 295 -10.48 -16.62 4.51
C GLY A 295 -9.22 -15.80 4.66
N HIS A 296 -8.07 -16.43 4.77
CA HIS A 296 -6.79 -15.73 4.74
C HIS A 296 -6.61 -14.88 3.47
N ALA A 297 -5.79 -13.84 3.57
CA ALA A 297 -5.15 -13.25 2.41
C ALA A 297 -3.77 -13.90 2.20
N LEU A 298 -3.34 -14.08 0.96
CA LEU A 298 -2.09 -14.74 0.63
C LEU A 298 -1.25 -13.89 -0.32
N THR A 299 0.04 -13.78 -0.04
CA THR A 299 1.04 -13.31 -1.00
C THR A 299 2.31 -14.13 -0.79
N ASP A 300 2.80 -14.77 -1.85
CA ASP A 300 4.02 -15.56 -1.78
C ASP A 300 5.30 -14.71 -1.82
N SER A 301 6.43 -15.33 -1.53
CA SER A 301 7.76 -14.70 -1.57
C SER A 301 8.48 -14.91 -2.90
N SER A 302 7.80 -15.37 -3.95
CA SER A 302 8.42 -15.63 -5.25
C SER A 302 8.76 -14.33 -6.00
N THR A 303 9.68 -14.41 -6.95
CA THR A 303 10.00 -13.28 -7.83
C THR A 303 8.85 -12.91 -8.76
N ASN A 304 8.02 -13.88 -9.13
CA ASN A 304 6.77 -13.68 -9.85
C ASN A 304 5.61 -13.73 -8.84
N VAL A 305 5.52 -12.73 -8.01
CA VAL A 305 4.59 -12.65 -6.88
C VAL A 305 3.21 -13.18 -7.23
N PHE A 306 2.75 -14.17 -6.46
CA PHE A 306 1.39 -14.69 -6.51
C PHE A 306 0.65 -14.23 -5.26
N SER A 307 -0.46 -13.55 -5.46
CA SER A 307 -1.32 -13.11 -4.37
C SER A 307 -2.76 -13.48 -4.67
N ILE A 308 -3.49 -13.89 -3.66
CA ILE A 308 -4.92 -14.18 -3.75
C ILE A 308 -5.64 -13.81 -2.45
N ARG A 309 -6.86 -13.32 -2.59
CA ARG A 309 -7.84 -13.19 -1.53
C ARG A 309 -9.27 -13.17 -2.08
N PHE A 310 -10.26 -13.37 -1.25
CA PHE A 310 -11.67 -13.14 -1.60
C PHE A 310 -12.13 -11.76 -1.14
N ASP A 311 -13.03 -11.14 -1.94
CA ASP A 311 -13.88 -10.05 -1.46
C ASP A 311 -15.13 -10.61 -0.74
N THR A 312 -15.99 -9.72 -0.25
CA THR A 312 -17.24 -10.10 0.45
C THR A 312 -18.26 -10.77 -0.47
N ALA A 313 -18.19 -10.54 -1.77
CA ALA A 313 -19.06 -11.17 -2.76
C ALA A 313 -18.54 -12.54 -3.24
N GLY A 314 -17.35 -12.95 -2.81
CA GLY A 314 -16.72 -14.21 -3.21
C GLY A 314 -15.98 -14.15 -4.53
N ARG A 315 -15.57 -12.97 -4.98
CA ARG A 315 -14.66 -12.78 -6.11
C ARG A 315 -13.24 -13.10 -5.67
N LEU A 316 -12.52 -13.85 -6.48
CA LEU A 316 -11.08 -14.06 -6.27
C LEU A 316 -10.30 -12.89 -6.85
N ILE A 317 -9.61 -12.16 -6.00
CA ILE A 317 -8.72 -11.06 -6.39
C ILE A 317 -7.30 -11.60 -6.45
N THR A 318 -6.55 -11.25 -7.51
CA THR A 318 -5.16 -11.62 -7.68
C THR A 318 -4.38 -10.52 -8.42
N ALA A 319 -3.10 -10.41 -8.08
CA ALA A 319 -2.19 -9.54 -8.83
C ALA A 319 -1.89 -10.12 -10.21
N CYS A 320 -1.90 -9.26 -11.18
CA CYS A 320 -1.49 -9.54 -12.55
C CYS A 320 -0.05 -9.05 -12.76
N PRO A 321 0.84 -9.82 -13.39
CA PRO A 321 2.14 -9.30 -13.79
C PRO A 321 1.93 -8.11 -14.75
N GLY A 322 2.31 -6.92 -14.29
CA GLY A 322 2.05 -5.71 -15.02
C GLY A 322 2.78 -5.66 -16.35
N ARG A 323 2.10 -5.96 -17.45
CA ARG A 323 2.39 -5.44 -18.80
C ARG A 323 1.17 -5.56 -19.70
N HIS A 324 0.73 -4.62 -20.15
CA HIS A 324 -0.42 -3.82 -20.54
C HIS A 324 -0.55 -3.63 -22.05
N LYS A 325 0.03 -4.53 -22.85
CA LYS A 325 -0.27 -4.67 -24.27
C LYS A 325 -1.21 -5.85 -24.57
N LEU A 326 -1.68 -6.53 -23.51
CA LEU A 326 -2.64 -7.62 -23.67
C LEU A 326 -4.04 -7.03 -23.71
N ASP A 327 -4.86 -7.48 -24.65
CA ASP A 327 -6.27 -7.24 -24.59
C ASP A 327 -6.92 -8.01 -23.44
N ARG A 328 -8.20 -7.70 -23.16
CA ARG A 328 -8.93 -8.32 -22.05
C ARG A 328 -8.95 -9.85 -22.13
N GLN A 329 -9.14 -10.41 -23.33
CA GLN A 329 -9.23 -11.85 -23.52
C GLN A 329 -7.89 -12.54 -23.28
N GLN A 330 -6.79 -11.99 -23.78
CA GLN A 330 -5.45 -12.48 -23.55
C GLN A 330 -5.06 -12.44 -22.07
N LEU A 331 -5.43 -11.36 -21.37
CA LEU A 331 -5.19 -11.21 -19.96
C LEU A 331 -6.00 -12.23 -19.14
N GLU A 332 -7.28 -12.42 -19.46
CA GLU A 332 -8.13 -13.42 -18.83
C GLU A 332 -7.57 -14.84 -19.01
N GLN A 333 -7.13 -15.19 -20.21
CA GLN A 333 -6.49 -16.47 -20.48
C GLN A 333 -5.21 -16.65 -19.64
N LEU A 334 -4.35 -15.64 -19.60
CA LEU A 334 -3.10 -15.67 -18.81
C LEU A 334 -3.39 -15.87 -17.32
N ILE A 335 -4.32 -15.12 -16.76
CA ILE A 335 -4.69 -15.19 -15.35
C ILE A 335 -5.31 -16.54 -15.02
N ASN A 336 -6.26 -17.01 -15.83
CA ASN A 336 -6.88 -18.31 -15.62
C ASN A 336 -5.87 -19.45 -15.72
N GLN A 337 -4.94 -19.42 -16.68
CA GLN A 337 -3.84 -20.39 -16.76
C GLN A 337 -2.99 -20.41 -15.48
N ARG A 338 -2.65 -19.21 -14.97
CA ARG A 338 -1.87 -19.07 -13.72
C ARG A 338 -2.64 -19.61 -12.50
N LEU A 339 -3.91 -19.25 -12.37
CA LEU A 339 -4.75 -19.72 -11.26
C LEU A 339 -4.95 -21.23 -11.30
N VAL A 340 -5.23 -21.83 -12.46
CA VAL A 340 -5.34 -23.30 -12.65
C VAL A 340 -4.01 -23.98 -12.34
N ALA A 341 -2.87 -23.37 -12.71
CA ALA A 341 -1.56 -23.91 -12.40
C ALA A 341 -1.27 -23.95 -10.91
N MET A 342 -1.72 -22.96 -10.15
CA MET A 342 -1.43 -22.82 -8.73
C MET A 342 -2.51 -23.46 -7.83
N ILE A 343 -3.75 -23.48 -8.26
CA ILE A 343 -4.92 -23.88 -7.46
C ILE A 343 -5.62 -25.07 -8.14
N PRO A 344 -5.40 -26.31 -7.69
CA PRO A 344 -5.94 -27.52 -8.33
C PRO A 344 -7.47 -27.56 -8.42
N ASP A 345 -8.17 -26.91 -7.50
CA ASP A 345 -9.63 -26.87 -7.45
C ASP A 345 -10.25 -25.72 -8.26
N TYR A 346 -9.44 -24.81 -8.81
CA TYR A 346 -9.92 -23.72 -9.67
C TYR A 346 -10.21 -24.23 -11.09
N ARG A 347 -11.35 -23.86 -11.67
CA ARG A 347 -11.83 -24.36 -12.97
C ARG A 347 -11.85 -23.31 -14.08
N GLY A 348 -11.32 -22.14 -13.81
CA GLY A 348 -11.47 -20.99 -14.69
C GLY A 348 -12.76 -20.24 -14.42
N THR A 349 -12.67 -18.92 -14.43
CA THR A 349 -13.81 -18.03 -14.19
C THR A 349 -13.54 -16.74 -14.94
N PRO A 350 -14.52 -16.13 -15.62
CA PRO A 350 -14.36 -14.85 -16.30
C PRO A 350 -13.87 -13.77 -15.33
N LEU A 351 -13.04 -12.85 -15.82
CA LEU A 351 -12.66 -11.67 -15.07
C LEU A 351 -13.79 -10.64 -15.14
N GLU A 352 -14.21 -10.15 -13.98
CA GLU A 352 -15.23 -9.09 -13.88
C GLU A 352 -14.57 -7.71 -13.89
N TYR A 353 -13.49 -7.54 -13.10
CA TYR A 353 -12.76 -6.27 -12.98
C TYR A 353 -11.29 -6.46 -13.29
N ILE A 354 -10.72 -5.44 -13.94
CA ILE A 354 -9.28 -5.30 -14.20
C ILE A 354 -8.95 -3.84 -13.94
N TRP A 355 -7.99 -3.57 -13.03
CA TRP A 355 -7.59 -2.20 -12.72
C TRP A 355 -6.10 -2.09 -12.47
N GLN A 356 -5.61 -0.87 -12.56
CA GLN A 356 -4.20 -0.55 -12.42
C GLN A 356 -4.00 0.61 -11.47
N GLY A 357 -2.79 0.73 -10.96
CA GLY A 357 -2.32 1.87 -10.19
C GLY A 357 -0.84 1.82 -9.93
N THR A 358 -0.34 2.87 -9.31
CA THR A 358 1.07 3.00 -9.01
C THR A 358 1.32 2.84 -7.51
N ALA A 359 2.07 1.80 -7.14
CA ALA A 359 2.68 1.71 -5.83
C ALA A 359 4.00 2.50 -5.83
N TRP A 360 4.25 3.25 -4.77
CA TRP A 360 5.45 4.07 -4.65
C TRP A 360 6.43 3.46 -3.64
N LEU A 361 7.65 3.23 -4.10
CA LEU A 361 8.70 2.55 -3.36
C LEU A 361 9.85 3.51 -3.04
N ASN A 362 10.26 3.60 -1.79
CA ASN A 362 11.53 4.23 -1.46
C ASN A 362 12.67 3.20 -1.54
N SER A 363 13.91 3.67 -1.57
CA SER A 363 15.08 2.80 -1.77
C SER A 363 15.34 1.78 -0.66
N SER A 364 14.87 2.03 0.56
CA SER A 364 15.02 1.10 1.69
C SER A 364 13.86 0.12 1.83
N LEU A 365 12.73 0.36 1.14
CA LEU A 365 11.46 -0.36 1.30
C LEU A 365 10.93 -0.36 2.75
N LEU A 366 11.43 0.55 3.59
CA LEU A 366 10.98 0.75 4.96
C LEU A 366 10.12 2.03 5.08
N PRO A 367 9.15 2.06 6.00
CA PRO A 367 8.39 3.28 6.24
C PRO A 367 9.29 4.38 6.77
N ARG A 368 9.13 5.60 6.28
CA ARG A 368 9.86 6.79 6.77
C ARG A 368 9.04 8.06 6.60
N ALA A 369 9.35 9.06 7.42
CA ALA A 369 8.97 10.44 7.21
C ALA A 369 10.21 11.24 6.79
N VAL A 370 10.06 12.05 5.76
CA VAL A 370 11.15 12.85 5.18
C VAL A 370 11.00 14.29 5.66
N LEU A 371 11.96 14.76 6.45
CA LEU A 371 12.05 16.15 6.90
C LEU A 371 12.64 16.97 5.75
N VAL A 372 11.82 17.80 5.12
CA VAL A 372 12.19 18.55 3.91
C VAL A 372 12.80 19.90 4.27
N GLU A 373 12.07 20.65 5.06
CA GLU A 373 12.45 21.94 5.62
C GLU A 373 11.78 22.11 7.00
N ASP A 374 12.11 23.19 7.70
CA ASP A 374 11.43 23.49 8.95
C ASP A 374 9.92 23.64 8.74
N GLY A 375 9.14 22.88 9.51
CA GLY A 375 7.67 22.82 9.38
C GLY A 375 7.16 22.07 8.15
N LEU A 376 8.00 21.48 7.30
CA LEU A 376 7.59 20.69 6.12
C LEU A 376 8.16 19.28 6.14
N MET A 377 7.29 18.29 6.10
CA MET A 377 7.66 16.88 5.95
C MET A 377 6.82 16.14 4.91
N ALA A 378 7.30 14.97 4.48
CA ALA A 378 6.58 14.09 3.56
C ALA A 378 6.58 12.64 4.08
N VAL A 379 5.46 11.93 3.90
CA VAL A 379 5.34 10.51 4.23
C VAL A 379 5.74 9.64 3.04
N GLN A 380 6.58 8.63 3.28
CA GLN A 380 6.99 7.62 2.31
C GLN A 380 6.89 6.23 2.96
N ALA A 381 5.69 5.71 3.11
CA ALA A 381 5.41 4.46 3.82
C ALA A 381 4.63 3.42 3.00
N CYS A 382 4.32 3.68 1.72
CA CYS A 382 3.55 2.78 0.88
C CYS A 382 4.30 1.46 0.62
N ASN A 383 5.43 1.49 -0.08
CA ASN A 383 6.31 0.35 -0.39
C ASN A 383 5.59 -0.94 -0.84
N GLY A 384 4.41 -0.80 -1.49
CA GLY A 384 3.59 -1.91 -1.95
C GLY A 384 2.77 -2.64 -0.88
N ARG A 385 2.86 -2.25 0.40
CA ARG A 385 2.10 -2.80 1.54
C ARG A 385 1.53 -1.68 2.42
N GLY A 386 0.90 -0.68 1.78
CA GLY A 386 0.64 0.61 2.37
C GLY A 386 -0.54 0.67 3.35
N ILE A 387 -1.52 -0.25 3.33
CA ILE A 387 -2.76 -0.06 4.12
C ILE A 387 -2.43 0.05 5.62
N ALA A 388 -1.97 -1.03 6.24
CA ALA A 388 -1.66 -1.03 7.65
C ALA A 388 -0.50 -0.07 8.01
N MET A 389 0.52 -0.02 7.15
CA MET A 389 1.69 0.81 7.41
C MET A 389 1.36 2.31 7.42
N ASN A 390 0.59 2.80 6.46
CA ASN A 390 0.17 4.20 6.44
C ASN A 390 -0.78 4.54 7.60
N THR A 391 -1.58 3.57 8.06
CA THR A 391 -2.46 3.74 9.23
C THR A 391 -1.63 4.01 10.48
N VAL A 392 -0.64 3.16 10.80
CA VAL A 392 0.18 3.35 12.01
C VAL A 392 1.17 4.51 11.89
N VAL A 393 1.67 4.81 10.70
CA VAL A 393 2.55 5.97 10.48
C VAL A 393 1.79 7.26 10.74
N GLY A 394 0.53 7.37 10.32
CA GLY A 394 -0.33 8.53 10.64
C GLY A 394 -0.48 8.72 12.15
N ARG A 395 -0.79 7.65 12.90
CA ARG A 395 -0.85 7.68 14.36
C ARG A 395 0.46 8.14 15.01
N GLU A 396 1.58 7.55 14.59
CA GLU A 396 2.89 7.85 15.18
C GLU A 396 3.36 9.28 14.91
N LEU A 397 3.15 9.78 13.70
CA LEU A 397 3.48 11.15 13.37
C LEU A 397 2.62 12.14 14.15
N SER A 398 1.32 11.87 14.32
CA SER A 398 0.44 12.67 15.15
C SER A 398 0.93 12.73 16.60
N ARG A 399 1.26 11.58 17.21
CA ARG A 399 1.83 11.52 18.56
C ARG A 399 3.07 12.39 18.70
N TRP A 400 4.03 12.19 17.79
CA TRP A 400 5.30 12.92 17.83
C TRP A 400 5.13 14.42 17.56
N MET A 401 4.22 14.80 16.65
CA MET A 401 3.99 16.22 16.32
C MET A 401 3.38 16.99 17.49
N VAL A 402 2.55 16.34 18.30
CA VAL A 402 1.88 16.98 19.45
C VAL A 402 2.79 16.95 20.69
N ALA A 403 3.49 15.86 20.92
CA ALA A 403 4.35 15.65 22.09
C ALA A 403 5.76 15.17 21.70
N PRO A 404 6.59 16.03 21.06
CA PRO A 404 7.92 15.63 20.61
C PRO A 404 8.88 15.28 21.76
N GLY A 405 8.59 15.78 22.97
CA GLY A 405 9.34 15.48 24.21
C GLY A 405 9.23 14.03 24.68
N ASP A 406 8.19 13.30 24.25
CA ASP A 406 7.98 11.88 24.61
C ASP A 406 8.90 10.93 23.82
N GLY A 407 9.90 11.48 23.15
CA GLY A 407 10.90 10.74 22.39
C GLY A 407 10.58 10.65 20.88
N PRO A 408 11.54 10.10 20.12
CA PRO A 408 11.40 10.01 18.67
C PRO A 408 10.25 9.09 18.28
N PRO A 409 9.63 9.32 17.10
CA PRO A 409 8.58 8.44 16.61
C PRO A 409 9.16 7.06 16.24
N LEU A 410 8.27 6.05 16.19
CA LEU A 410 8.65 4.71 15.72
C LEU A 410 9.06 4.72 14.24
N VAL A 411 8.52 5.64 13.45
CA VAL A 411 8.90 5.84 12.06
C VAL A 411 10.19 6.66 11.97
N PRO A 412 11.19 6.26 11.15
CA PRO A 412 12.41 7.04 10.95
C PRO A 412 12.14 8.42 10.37
N LEU A 413 12.81 9.42 10.94
CA LEU A 413 12.85 10.77 10.38
C LEU A 413 14.15 10.94 9.61
N GLU A 414 14.06 11.19 8.30
CA GLU A 414 15.22 11.27 7.41
C GLU A 414 15.20 12.52 6.56
N SER A 415 16.37 12.99 6.11
CA SER A 415 16.45 14.00 5.06
C SER A 415 16.12 13.41 3.69
N PRO A 416 15.69 14.24 2.71
CA PRO A 416 15.42 13.77 1.35
C PRO A 416 16.65 13.10 0.73
N LYS A 417 16.52 11.85 0.27
CA LYS A 417 17.59 11.11 -0.41
C LYS A 417 17.14 10.75 -1.82
N ARG A 418 17.81 11.30 -2.83
CA ARG A 418 17.55 10.95 -4.23
C ARG A 418 18.01 9.53 -4.51
N VAL A 419 17.23 8.80 -5.30
CA VAL A 419 17.62 7.47 -5.79
C VAL A 419 18.73 7.63 -6.81
N THR A 420 19.88 7.01 -6.56
CA THR A 420 21.02 7.03 -7.49
C THR A 420 20.62 6.39 -8.82
N GLY A 421 20.99 7.04 -9.92
CA GLY A 421 20.65 6.53 -11.26
C GLY A 421 19.14 6.47 -11.54
N PHE A 422 18.33 7.34 -10.97
CA PHE A 422 16.86 7.36 -11.05
C PHE A 422 16.31 7.12 -12.45
N VAL A 423 16.93 7.69 -13.48
CA VAL A 423 16.47 7.55 -14.88
C VAL A 423 16.39 6.08 -15.31
N PHE A 424 17.30 5.25 -14.83
CA PHE A 424 17.31 3.79 -15.06
C PHE A 424 16.61 3.05 -13.92
N ALA A 425 16.84 3.45 -12.67
CA ALA A 425 16.31 2.81 -11.48
C ALA A 425 14.78 2.78 -11.45
N ARG A 426 14.09 3.75 -12.07
CA ARG A 426 12.63 3.81 -12.13
C ARG A 426 12.00 2.62 -12.87
N TYR A 427 12.75 1.92 -13.71
CA TYR A 427 12.29 0.71 -14.40
C TYR A 427 12.65 -0.59 -13.67
N LEU A 428 13.53 -0.53 -12.65
CA LEU A 428 13.98 -1.72 -11.91
C LEU A 428 12.83 -2.47 -11.22
N PRO A 429 11.84 -1.84 -10.57
CA PRO A 429 10.74 -2.56 -9.96
C PRO A 429 9.97 -3.42 -10.97
N GLU A 430 9.69 -2.89 -12.16
CA GLU A 430 9.02 -3.62 -13.22
C GLU A 430 9.90 -4.72 -13.83
N LEU A 431 11.18 -4.44 -14.06
CA LEU A 431 12.13 -5.42 -14.57
C LEU A 431 12.33 -6.58 -13.59
N MET A 432 12.38 -6.32 -12.29
CA MET A 432 12.51 -7.35 -11.27
C MET A 432 11.27 -8.23 -11.17
N MET A 433 10.07 -7.68 -11.42
CA MET A 433 8.82 -8.46 -11.46
C MET A 433 8.60 -9.16 -12.80
N GLY A 434 9.01 -8.57 -13.93
CA GLY A 434 8.83 -9.13 -15.28
C GLY A 434 10.00 -9.96 -15.80
N GLY A 435 11.24 -9.60 -15.46
CA GLY A 435 12.46 -10.25 -15.92
C GLY A 435 12.63 -11.69 -15.42
N ALA A 436 12.16 -11.97 -14.20
CA ALA A 436 12.17 -13.32 -13.66
C ALA A 436 11.23 -14.27 -14.42
N ALA A 437 10.12 -13.79 -14.95
CA ALA A 437 9.23 -14.58 -15.80
C ALA A 437 9.86 -14.91 -17.17
N ILE A 438 10.63 -13.97 -17.71
CA ILE A 438 11.36 -14.18 -18.98
C ILE A 438 12.54 -15.13 -18.76
N ALA A 439 13.32 -14.95 -17.70
CA ALA A 439 14.46 -15.82 -17.39
C ALA A 439 13.98 -17.26 -17.12
N LYS A 440 12.89 -17.45 -16.37
CA LYS A 440 12.31 -18.77 -16.12
C LYS A 440 11.84 -19.45 -17.41
N ARG A 441 11.10 -18.75 -18.29
CA ARG A 441 10.68 -19.28 -19.59
C ARG A 441 11.86 -19.64 -20.51
N THR A 442 12.94 -18.87 -20.45
CA THR A 442 14.15 -19.15 -21.23
C THR A 442 14.89 -20.37 -20.70
N LEU A 443 15.01 -20.51 -19.37
CA LEU A 443 15.60 -21.67 -18.72
C LEU A 443 14.78 -22.94 -18.94
N GLU A 444 13.45 -22.87 -18.84
CA GLU A 444 12.55 -23.99 -19.15
C GLU A 444 12.64 -24.41 -20.62
N ARG A 445 12.78 -23.48 -21.57
CA ARG A 445 13.02 -23.77 -22.99
C ARG A 445 14.40 -24.37 -23.27
N LEU A 446 15.39 -24.07 -22.42
CA LEU A 446 16.72 -24.63 -22.46
C LEU A 446 16.87 -25.95 -21.69
N GLY A 447 15.75 -26.49 -21.16
CA GLY A 447 15.74 -27.79 -20.50
C GLY A 447 16.24 -27.79 -19.05
N TRP A 448 16.44 -26.61 -18.48
CA TRP A 448 16.78 -26.48 -17.05
C TRP A 448 15.52 -26.57 -16.21
N ARG A 449 15.30 -27.75 -15.62
CA ARG A 449 14.34 -27.98 -14.54
C ARG A 449 15.10 -27.83 -13.21
N GLY A 450 15.03 -26.66 -12.58
CA GLY A 450 15.52 -26.40 -11.24
C GLY A 450 14.42 -26.55 -10.21
#